data_ad71553d25659d166ddf840399b81f67
#
_entry.id   ad71553d25659d166ddf840399b81f67
#
_cell.length_a   1.000
_cell.length_b   1.000
_cell.length_c   1.000
_cell.angle_alpha   90.00
_cell.angle_beta   90.00
_cell.angle_gamma   90.00
#
_symmetry.space_group_name_H-M   'P 1'
#
loop_
_entity.id
_entity.type
_entity.pdbx_description
1 polymer ?
#
loop_
_entity_poly.entity_id
_entity_poly.type
_entity_poly.pdbx_seq_one_letter_code
_entity_poly.pdbx_strand_id
1 'polypeptide(L)'
;MDGIAQNLDLSPTSQTKKVALFNEEEQHDDRPWYAMKLFTTRQSEIAEALREKQLEVFIPMQYTDVEDGKNHVRQVLRPVVRNLIFIKKTQAEKAMRELVLSLPYKVSIVRKELGKQDYYEIPAKQMFEFQAMCNPEIQMKQFVSEEQAKLKKGTPVIVTHGLLKGLKGKLVRADRKYYLLKEIPGIGVMLKVTKWCCKALEI
;
A
#
# COMPACT_ATOMS: atom_id res chain seq x y z
N MET A 1 27.30 -50.65 -36.17
CA MET A 1 27.29 -49.27 -36.66
C MET A 1 26.60 -48.43 -35.60
N ASP A 2 27.43 -47.64 -35.00
CA ASP A 2 27.18 -47.01 -33.69
C ASP A 2 26.37 -45.73 -33.89
N GLY A 3 25.24 -45.64 -33.17
CA GLY A 3 24.46 -44.43 -33.06
C GLY A 3 24.60 -43.85 -31.63
N ILE A 4 25.44 -42.84 -31.51
CA ILE A 4 25.72 -42.13 -30.27
C ILE A 4 24.48 -41.31 -29.87
N ALA A 5 23.83 -41.69 -28.78
CA ALA A 5 22.81 -40.88 -28.14
C ALA A 5 23.50 -39.79 -27.32
N GLN A 6 23.43 -38.54 -27.76
CA GLN A 6 23.86 -37.37 -26.95
C GLN A 6 22.81 -37.07 -25.90
N ASN A 7 23.16 -37.32 -24.65
CA ASN A 7 22.44 -36.83 -23.50
C ASN A 7 22.56 -35.30 -23.42
N LEU A 8 21.49 -34.58 -23.71
CA LEU A 8 21.33 -33.16 -23.42
C LEU A 8 20.98 -33.03 -21.94
N ASP A 9 21.99 -32.67 -21.18
CA ASP A 9 21.88 -32.31 -19.76
C ASP A 9 21.12 -30.96 -19.63
N LEU A 10 19.82 -31.05 -19.35
CA LEU A 10 18.98 -29.91 -19.06
C LEU A 10 19.05 -29.58 -17.56
N SER A 11 20.13 -28.96 -17.16
CA SER A 11 20.23 -28.32 -15.83
C SER A 11 19.32 -27.09 -15.80
N PRO A 12 18.32 -27.00 -14.91
CA PRO A 12 17.53 -25.79 -14.73
C PRO A 12 18.27 -24.83 -13.81
N THR A 13 19.19 -24.04 -14.36
CA THR A 13 19.82 -22.95 -13.64
C THR A 13 19.23 -21.61 -14.08
N SER A 14 18.04 -21.26 -13.56
CA SER A 14 17.64 -19.88 -13.46
C SER A 14 17.15 -19.60 -12.06
N GLN A 15 18.08 -19.40 -11.13
CA GLN A 15 17.81 -18.69 -9.90
C GLN A 15 17.48 -17.24 -10.28
N THR A 16 16.22 -16.98 -10.55
CA THR A 16 15.69 -15.61 -10.61
C THR A 16 15.95 -14.99 -9.22
N LYS A 17 16.98 -14.15 -9.10
CA LYS A 17 17.20 -13.34 -7.92
C LYS A 17 15.91 -12.58 -7.67
N LYS A 18 15.14 -12.96 -6.66
CA LYS A 18 13.97 -12.21 -6.21
C LYS A 18 14.48 -10.85 -5.74
N VAL A 19 14.31 -9.84 -6.58
CA VAL A 19 14.61 -8.45 -6.23
C VAL A 19 13.73 -8.08 -5.05
N ALA A 20 14.31 -7.48 -4.01
CA ALA A 20 13.54 -6.99 -2.88
C ALA A 20 12.47 -6.00 -3.38
N LEU A 21 11.22 -6.21 -2.95
CA LEU A 21 10.11 -5.31 -3.30
C LEU A 21 10.18 -3.97 -2.56
N PHE A 22 11.07 -3.87 -1.58
CA PHE A 22 11.28 -2.69 -0.77
C PHE A 22 12.78 -2.42 -0.70
N ASN A 23 13.19 -1.23 -1.09
CA ASN A 23 14.56 -0.74 -0.95
C ASN A 23 14.53 0.50 -0.06
N GLU A 24 15.09 0.39 1.15
CA GLU A 24 15.13 1.51 2.11
C GLU A 24 16.05 2.66 1.62
N GLU A 25 16.96 2.38 0.68
CA GLU A 25 17.94 3.34 0.14
C GLU A 25 17.39 4.18 -1.02
N GLU A 26 16.20 3.88 -1.54
CA GLU A 26 15.58 4.72 -2.54
C GLU A 26 15.36 6.12 -1.95
N GLN A 27 15.96 7.13 -2.59
CA GLN A 27 15.79 8.53 -2.21
C GLN A 27 14.32 8.93 -2.44
N HIS A 28 13.59 9.06 -1.34
CA HIS A 28 12.24 9.60 -1.37
C HIS A 28 12.29 11.09 -1.10
N ASP A 29 11.47 11.78 -1.85
CA ASP A 29 11.06 13.14 -1.52
C ASP A 29 10.39 13.13 -0.13
N ASP A 30 10.92 13.89 0.82
CA ASP A 30 10.47 13.94 2.22
C ASP A 30 9.10 14.61 2.40
N ARG A 31 8.47 15.07 1.31
CA ARG A 31 7.16 15.71 1.37
C ARG A 31 6.10 14.75 1.88
N PRO A 32 5.31 15.17 2.88
CA PRO A 32 4.26 14.33 3.46
C PRO A 32 3.09 14.16 2.48
N TRP A 33 2.21 13.23 2.86
CA TRP A 33 0.99 12.92 2.12
C TRP A 33 -0.24 13.23 2.96
N TYR A 34 -1.35 13.47 2.28
CA TYR A 34 -2.68 13.62 2.87
C TYR A 34 -3.58 12.46 2.46
N ALA A 35 -4.42 12.00 3.38
CA ALA A 35 -5.54 11.12 3.07
C ALA A 35 -6.78 11.97 2.76
N MET A 36 -7.41 11.78 1.61
CA MET A 36 -8.59 12.50 1.17
C MET A 36 -9.78 11.54 1.07
N LYS A 37 -10.83 11.82 1.84
CA LYS A 37 -12.12 11.13 1.80
C LYS A 37 -13.00 11.71 0.71
N LEU A 38 -13.64 10.85 -0.06
CA LEU A 38 -14.57 11.20 -1.12
C LEU A 38 -16.00 10.92 -0.67
N PHE A 39 -16.92 11.81 -1.00
CA PHE A 39 -18.36 11.64 -0.75
C PHE A 39 -19.12 11.32 -2.05
N THR A 40 -18.42 10.68 -2.99
CA THR A 40 -18.92 10.25 -4.30
C THR A 40 -18.23 8.96 -4.73
N THR A 41 -18.82 8.25 -5.68
CA THR A 41 -18.23 7.03 -6.29
C THR A 41 -17.28 7.31 -7.45
N ARG A 42 -17.10 8.58 -7.83
CA ARG A 42 -16.28 9.02 -8.99
C ARG A 42 -14.79 9.12 -8.66
N GLN A 43 -14.24 8.11 -8.02
CA GLN A 43 -12.85 8.12 -7.55
C GLN A 43 -11.84 8.31 -8.69
N SER A 44 -12.05 7.65 -9.83
CA SER A 44 -11.14 7.75 -10.99
C SER A 44 -11.13 9.16 -11.59
N GLU A 45 -12.31 9.76 -11.77
CA GLU A 45 -12.44 11.14 -12.30
C GLU A 45 -11.74 12.16 -11.38
N ILE A 46 -11.91 11.99 -10.06
CA ILE A 46 -11.24 12.86 -9.07
C ILE A 46 -9.72 12.67 -9.12
N ALA A 47 -9.25 11.42 -9.25
CA ALA A 47 -7.83 11.14 -9.35
C ALA A 47 -7.21 11.76 -10.62
N GLU A 48 -7.91 11.74 -11.74
CA GLU A 48 -7.49 12.39 -12.99
C GLU A 48 -7.45 13.91 -12.84
N ALA A 49 -8.50 14.51 -12.30
CA ALA A 49 -8.55 15.95 -12.05
C ALA A 49 -7.43 16.45 -11.11
N LEU A 50 -7.02 15.62 -10.13
CA LEU A 50 -5.88 15.89 -9.25
C LEU A 50 -4.55 15.79 -10.00
N ARG A 51 -4.38 14.80 -10.87
CA ARG A 51 -3.17 14.63 -11.70
C ARG A 51 -3.02 15.76 -12.71
N GLU A 52 -4.11 16.24 -13.32
CA GLU A 52 -4.11 17.42 -14.18
C GLU A 52 -3.62 18.67 -13.45
N LYS A 53 -3.86 18.77 -12.14
CA LYS A 53 -3.33 19.80 -11.26
C LYS A 53 -1.89 19.50 -10.77
N GLN A 54 -1.20 18.53 -11.41
CA GLN A 54 0.18 18.11 -11.11
C GLN A 54 0.37 17.56 -9.70
N LEU A 55 -0.67 17.00 -9.09
CA LEU A 55 -0.54 16.30 -7.82
C LEU A 55 -0.21 14.83 -8.05
N GLU A 56 0.73 14.32 -7.25
CA GLU A 56 0.99 12.89 -7.16
C GLU A 56 -0.14 12.24 -6.36
N VAL A 57 -0.78 11.22 -6.96
CA VAL A 57 -1.97 10.57 -6.44
C VAL A 57 -1.71 9.07 -6.27
N PHE A 58 -2.04 8.52 -5.12
CA PHE A 58 -1.99 7.09 -4.85
C PHE A 58 -3.35 6.56 -4.42
N ILE A 59 -3.75 5.43 -5.00
CA ILE A 59 -4.95 4.67 -4.65
C ILE A 59 -4.52 3.22 -4.42
N PRO A 60 -4.73 2.64 -3.23
CA PRO A 60 -4.47 1.22 -3.00
C PRO A 60 -5.32 0.36 -3.93
N MET A 61 -4.68 -0.51 -4.69
CA MET A 61 -5.31 -1.38 -5.67
C MET A 61 -5.11 -2.85 -5.29
N GLN A 62 -6.05 -3.71 -5.68
CA GLN A 62 -5.92 -5.16 -5.57
C GLN A 62 -6.56 -5.87 -6.75
N TYR A 63 -6.05 -7.05 -7.07
CA TYR A 63 -6.72 -7.94 -8.01
C TYR A 63 -7.97 -8.54 -7.35
N THR A 64 -9.06 -8.52 -8.10
CA THR A 64 -10.35 -9.12 -7.72
C THR A 64 -10.81 -10.03 -8.84
N ASP A 65 -11.20 -11.24 -8.51
CA ASP A 65 -11.77 -12.17 -9.46
C ASP A 65 -13.16 -11.69 -9.87
N VAL A 66 -13.38 -11.58 -11.17
CA VAL A 66 -14.65 -11.19 -11.76
C VAL A 66 -15.06 -12.29 -12.74
N GLU A 67 -16.23 -12.86 -12.52
CA GLU A 67 -16.84 -13.82 -13.42
C GLU A 67 -17.48 -13.07 -14.60
N ASP A 68 -17.13 -13.44 -15.83
CA ASP A 68 -17.85 -13.03 -16.99
C ASP A 68 -19.01 -14.02 -17.22
N GLY A 69 -20.19 -13.58 -17.68
CA GLY A 69 -21.40 -14.39 -17.76
C GLY A 69 -21.29 -15.72 -18.56
N LYS A 70 -20.08 -16.21 -18.85
CA LYS A 70 -19.72 -17.46 -19.49
C LYS A 70 -18.89 -18.38 -18.59
N ASN A 71 -18.94 -18.22 -17.28
CA ASN A 71 -18.16 -18.97 -16.28
C ASN A 71 -16.63 -18.81 -16.42
N HIS A 72 -16.13 -17.78 -17.11
CA HIS A 72 -14.69 -17.49 -17.12
C HIS A 72 -14.39 -16.48 -16.00
N VAL A 73 -13.45 -16.84 -15.15
CA VAL A 73 -12.94 -15.96 -14.10
C VAL A 73 -11.75 -15.18 -14.64
N ARG A 74 -11.80 -13.86 -14.56
CA ARG A 74 -10.69 -12.97 -14.88
C ARG A 74 -10.31 -12.09 -13.69
N GLN A 75 -9.03 -11.85 -13.54
CA GLN A 75 -8.53 -10.92 -12.51
C GLN A 75 -8.57 -9.49 -13.03
N VAL A 76 -9.24 -8.62 -12.28
CA VAL A 76 -9.36 -7.20 -12.59
C VAL A 76 -8.77 -6.39 -11.44
N LEU A 77 -7.89 -5.46 -11.76
CA LEU A 77 -7.31 -4.54 -10.78
C LEU A 77 -8.35 -3.49 -10.38
N ARG A 78 -8.70 -3.46 -9.09
CA ARG A 78 -9.73 -2.56 -8.55
C ARG A 78 -9.22 -1.81 -7.31
N PRO A 79 -9.73 -0.59 -7.05
CA PRO A 79 -9.48 0.09 -5.78
C PRO A 79 -9.97 -0.74 -4.59
N VAL A 80 -9.14 -0.83 -3.55
CA VAL A 80 -9.48 -1.49 -2.29
C VAL A 80 -10.63 -0.78 -1.58
N VAL A 81 -10.56 0.55 -1.57
CA VAL A 81 -11.56 1.44 -0.97
C VAL A 81 -11.94 2.51 -1.99
N ARG A 82 -13.23 2.63 -2.30
CA ARG A 82 -13.72 3.51 -3.37
C ARG A 82 -13.84 4.99 -2.99
N ASN A 83 -13.71 5.30 -1.70
CA ASN A 83 -13.90 6.65 -1.18
C ASN A 83 -12.66 7.23 -0.51
N LEU A 84 -11.47 6.75 -0.89
CA LEU A 84 -10.20 7.18 -0.32
C LEU A 84 -9.15 7.35 -1.40
N ILE A 85 -8.49 8.51 -1.41
CA ILE A 85 -7.34 8.83 -2.27
C ILE A 85 -6.24 9.41 -1.39
N PHE A 86 -4.99 9.10 -1.69
CA PHE A 86 -3.84 9.77 -1.08
C PHE A 86 -3.22 10.74 -2.06
N ILE A 87 -2.91 11.93 -1.60
CA ILE A 87 -2.28 13.00 -2.39
C ILE A 87 -1.03 13.50 -1.70
N LYS A 88 0.04 13.70 -2.48
CA LYS A 88 1.30 14.25 -1.95
C LYS A 88 1.17 15.75 -1.74
N LYS A 89 1.67 16.24 -0.62
CA LYS A 89 1.73 17.66 -0.34
C LYS A 89 2.79 18.31 -1.23
N THR A 90 2.38 19.14 -2.17
CA THR A 90 3.27 19.85 -3.09
C THR A 90 3.46 21.30 -2.73
N GLN A 91 2.53 21.88 -1.93
CA GLN A 91 2.47 23.29 -1.59
C GLN A 91 2.16 23.48 -0.10
N ALA A 92 2.18 24.72 0.36
CA ALA A 92 1.74 25.06 1.73
C ALA A 92 0.29 24.63 1.98
N GLU A 93 -0.06 24.31 3.22
CA GLU A 93 -1.38 23.75 3.58
C GLU A 93 -2.54 24.64 3.11
N LYS A 94 -2.38 25.97 3.20
CA LYS A 94 -3.39 26.92 2.71
C LYS A 94 -3.66 26.74 1.21
N ALA A 95 -2.61 26.67 0.39
CA ALA A 95 -2.74 26.46 -1.05
C ALA A 95 -3.31 25.07 -1.38
N MET A 96 -2.91 24.02 -0.66
CA MET A 96 -3.52 22.70 -0.78
C MET A 96 -5.01 22.71 -0.44
N ARG A 97 -5.42 23.49 0.55
CA ARG A 97 -6.83 23.66 0.93
C ARG A 97 -7.62 24.35 -0.19
N GLU A 98 -7.10 25.44 -0.73
CA GLU A 98 -7.72 26.17 -1.84
C GLU A 98 -7.86 25.29 -3.08
N LEU A 99 -6.81 24.50 -3.39
CA LEU A 99 -6.82 23.55 -4.49
C LEU A 99 -7.93 22.50 -4.32
N VAL A 100 -8.04 21.91 -3.13
CA VAL A 100 -9.06 20.89 -2.83
C VAL A 100 -10.46 21.50 -2.88
N LEU A 101 -10.66 22.72 -2.39
CA LEU A 101 -11.93 23.44 -2.48
C LEU A 101 -12.32 23.83 -3.90
N SER A 102 -11.34 23.99 -4.81
CA SER A 102 -11.60 24.29 -6.23
C SER A 102 -12.09 23.08 -7.03
N LEU A 103 -12.06 21.87 -6.47
CA LEU A 103 -12.55 20.67 -7.15
C LEU A 103 -14.08 20.71 -7.23
N PRO A 104 -14.67 20.31 -8.36
CA PRO A 104 -16.14 20.24 -8.52
C PRO A 104 -16.74 19.00 -7.82
N TYR A 105 -16.06 18.46 -6.82
CA TYR A 105 -16.46 17.24 -6.12
C TYR A 105 -16.49 17.48 -4.61
N LYS A 106 -17.42 16.81 -3.94
CA LYS A 106 -17.47 16.82 -2.48
C LYS A 106 -16.40 15.90 -1.92
N VAL A 107 -15.31 16.48 -1.41
CA VAL A 107 -14.14 15.79 -0.85
C VAL A 107 -13.70 16.45 0.45
N SER A 108 -12.95 15.73 1.29
CA SER A 108 -12.39 16.27 2.53
C SER A 108 -11.06 15.61 2.85
N ILE A 109 -10.04 16.40 3.16
CA ILE A 109 -8.77 15.88 3.70
C ILE A 109 -8.98 15.52 5.17
N VAL A 110 -8.39 14.40 5.59
CA VAL A 110 -8.44 13.94 6.99
C VAL A 110 -7.67 14.93 7.88
N ARG A 111 -8.29 15.33 8.99
CA ARG A 111 -7.74 16.28 9.96
C ARG A 111 -7.04 15.56 11.10
N LYS A 112 -6.10 16.25 11.76
CA LYS A 112 -5.38 15.71 12.95
C LYS A 112 -6.34 15.38 14.09
N GLU A 113 -7.26 16.31 14.37
CA GLU A 113 -8.25 16.16 15.44
C GLU A 113 -9.60 16.70 14.99
N LEU A 114 -10.67 16.16 15.58
CA LEU A 114 -12.01 16.70 15.37
C LEU A 114 -12.06 18.15 15.87
N GLY A 115 -12.54 19.06 15.02
CA GLY A 115 -12.67 20.48 15.37
C GLY A 115 -11.44 21.34 15.05
N LYS A 116 -10.26 20.77 14.85
CA LYS A 116 -9.08 21.49 14.37
C LYS A 116 -9.08 21.62 12.85
N GLN A 117 -8.46 22.67 12.35
CA GLN A 117 -8.37 22.90 10.90
C GLN A 117 -7.16 22.24 10.25
N ASP A 118 -6.17 21.83 11.05
CA ASP A 118 -4.91 21.25 10.56
C ASP A 118 -5.12 19.85 9.96
N TYR A 119 -4.54 19.65 8.79
CA TYR A 119 -4.58 18.35 8.12
C TYR A 119 -3.62 17.35 8.75
N TYR A 120 -3.98 16.07 8.71
CA TYR A 120 -3.10 15.00 9.13
C TYR A 120 -2.07 14.74 8.04
N GLU A 121 -0.81 15.00 8.34
CA GLU A 121 0.32 14.73 7.45
C GLU A 121 0.85 13.32 7.70
N ILE A 122 0.80 12.49 6.66
CA ILE A 122 1.41 11.17 6.66
C ILE A 122 2.87 11.35 6.26
N PRO A 123 3.86 11.02 7.12
CA PRO A 123 5.26 11.14 6.76
C PRO A 123 5.60 10.38 5.48
N ALA A 124 6.46 10.93 4.63
CA ALA A 124 6.83 10.33 3.35
C ALA A 124 7.31 8.87 3.49
N LYS A 125 8.17 8.60 4.48
CA LYS A 125 8.66 7.24 4.78
C LYS A 125 7.51 6.29 5.14
N GLN A 126 6.55 6.73 5.95
CA GLN A 126 5.40 5.91 6.33
C GLN A 126 4.52 5.59 5.12
N MET A 127 4.31 6.58 4.25
CA MET A 127 3.54 6.39 3.03
C MET A 127 4.24 5.46 2.04
N PHE A 128 5.56 5.59 1.88
CA PHE A 128 6.36 4.70 1.04
C PHE A 128 6.28 3.23 1.50
N GLU A 129 6.48 2.99 2.80
CA GLU A 129 6.33 1.65 3.37
C GLU A 129 4.92 1.10 3.16
N PHE A 130 3.90 1.95 3.29
CA PHE A 130 2.51 1.55 3.03
C PHE A 130 2.28 1.21 1.55
N GLN A 131 2.79 2.02 0.63
CA GLN A 131 2.70 1.78 -0.82
C GLN A 131 3.36 0.46 -1.21
N ALA A 132 4.56 0.17 -0.67
CA ALA A 132 5.25 -1.09 -0.89
C ALA A 132 4.40 -2.30 -0.42
N MET A 133 3.75 -2.19 0.74
CA MET A 133 2.85 -3.24 1.23
C MET A 133 1.56 -3.36 0.39
N CYS A 134 1.13 -2.30 -0.28
CA CYS A 134 -0.04 -2.31 -1.15
C CYS A 134 0.22 -2.89 -2.54
N ASN A 135 1.48 -3.21 -2.91
CA ASN A 135 1.81 -3.74 -4.22
C ASN A 135 0.84 -4.88 -4.62
N PRO A 136 0.08 -4.77 -5.72
CA PRO A 136 -0.90 -5.77 -6.15
C PRO A 136 -0.35 -7.18 -6.28
N GLU A 137 0.92 -7.33 -6.63
CA GLU A 137 1.60 -8.63 -6.81
C GLU A 137 1.78 -9.41 -5.49
N ILE A 138 1.66 -8.76 -4.34
CA ILE A 138 1.72 -9.45 -3.05
C ILE A 138 0.37 -10.11 -2.77
N GLN A 139 0.31 -11.43 -2.89
CA GLN A 139 -0.94 -12.18 -2.74
C GLN A 139 -1.42 -12.33 -1.29
N MET A 140 -0.50 -12.46 -0.33
CA MET A 140 -0.85 -12.74 1.08
C MET A 140 -1.04 -11.45 1.89
N LYS A 141 -1.90 -10.56 1.41
CA LYS A 141 -2.26 -9.32 2.10
C LYS A 141 -3.75 -9.25 2.40
N GLN A 142 -4.09 -8.51 3.43
CA GLN A 142 -5.46 -8.18 3.82
C GLN A 142 -5.53 -6.69 4.11
N PHE A 143 -6.58 -6.05 3.63
CA PHE A 143 -6.88 -4.68 4.00
C PHE A 143 -7.91 -4.66 5.12
N VAL A 144 -7.74 -3.75 6.04
CA VAL A 144 -8.61 -3.55 7.21
C VAL A 144 -8.98 -2.09 7.33
N SER A 145 -10.11 -1.79 7.97
CA SER A 145 -10.45 -0.40 8.26
C SER A 145 -9.46 0.21 9.27
N GLU A 146 -9.40 1.53 9.33
CA GLU A 146 -8.55 2.24 10.31
C GLU A 146 -8.91 1.85 11.74
N GLU A 147 -10.21 1.73 12.07
CA GLU A 147 -10.69 1.33 13.38
C GLU A 147 -10.24 -0.09 13.73
N GLN A 148 -10.40 -1.02 12.80
CA GLN A 148 -9.94 -2.40 12.99
C GLN A 148 -8.42 -2.49 13.17
N ALA A 149 -7.64 -1.67 12.45
CA ALA A 149 -6.20 -1.63 12.58
C ALA A 149 -5.77 -1.10 13.96
N LYS A 150 -6.41 -0.03 14.44
CA LYS A 150 -6.14 0.57 15.76
C LYS A 150 -6.44 -0.38 16.92
N LEU A 151 -7.47 -1.19 16.82
CA LEU A 151 -7.85 -2.17 17.85
C LEU A 151 -6.87 -3.35 17.94
N LYS A 152 -6.08 -3.62 16.91
CA LYS A 152 -5.12 -4.73 16.92
C LYS A 152 -3.90 -4.39 17.77
N LYS A 153 -3.76 -5.06 18.91
CA LYS A 153 -2.54 -4.99 19.73
C LYS A 153 -1.39 -5.72 19.02
N GLY A 154 -0.19 -5.15 19.07
CA GLY A 154 0.99 -5.75 18.44
C GLY A 154 2.28 -5.07 18.86
N THR A 155 3.40 -5.72 18.57
CA THR A 155 4.75 -5.25 18.89
C THR A 155 5.34 -4.53 17.68
N PRO A 156 5.92 -3.32 17.84
CA PRO A 156 6.70 -2.67 16.78
C PRO A 156 7.87 -3.55 16.35
N VAL A 157 7.99 -3.80 15.05
CA VAL A 157 9.04 -4.68 14.48
C VAL A 157 9.59 -4.13 13.18
N ILE A 158 10.78 -4.61 12.82
CA ILE A 158 11.36 -4.50 11.50
C ILE A 158 11.49 -5.91 10.89
N VAL A 159 11.20 -6.04 9.61
CA VAL A 159 11.42 -7.28 8.86
C VAL A 159 12.89 -7.39 8.49
N THR A 160 13.53 -8.50 8.84
CA THR A 160 14.99 -8.71 8.66
C THR A 160 15.34 -9.57 7.45
N HIS A 161 14.38 -10.32 6.90
CA HIS A 161 14.61 -11.27 5.80
C HIS A 161 13.48 -11.28 4.78
N GLY A 162 13.81 -11.67 3.55
CA GLY A 162 12.85 -11.85 2.45
C GLY A 162 12.56 -10.57 1.67
N LEU A 163 11.52 -10.63 0.83
CA LEU A 163 11.14 -9.55 -0.09
C LEU A 163 10.76 -8.22 0.60
N LEU A 164 10.40 -8.30 1.87
CA LEU A 164 9.94 -7.18 2.69
C LEU A 164 11.00 -6.71 3.69
N LYS A 165 12.26 -7.12 3.50
CA LYS A 165 13.37 -6.72 4.38
C LYS A 165 13.44 -5.18 4.49
N GLY A 166 13.57 -4.68 5.71
CA GLY A 166 13.61 -3.24 6.02
C GLY A 166 12.25 -2.63 6.37
N LEU A 167 11.13 -3.26 5.99
CA LEU A 167 9.80 -2.74 6.34
C LEU A 167 9.57 -2.74 7.85
N LYS A 168 9.04 -1.61 8.34
CA LYS A 168 8.64 -1.43 9.73
C LYS A 168 7.12 -1.47 9.86
N GLY A 169 6.64 -2.06 10.94
CA GLY A 169 5.22 -2.14 11.22
C GLY A 169 4.95 -2.75 12.58
N LYS A 170 3.70 -3.07 12.84
CA LYS A 170 3.23 -3.71 14.07
C LYS A 170 3.04 -5.20 13.80
N LEU A 171 3.75 -6.08 14.52
CA LEU A 171 3.53 -7.52 14.44
C LEU A 171 2.27 -7.88 15.22
N VAL A 172 1.26 -8.32 14.52
CA VAL A 172 -0.03 -8.73 15.10
C VAL A 172 -0.28 -10.21 14.84
N ARG A 173 -1.10 -10.83 15.71
CA ARG A 173 -1.53 -12.22 15.52
C ARG A 173 -3.03 -12.25 15.27
N ALA A 174 -3.43 -12.92 14.18
CA ALA A 174 -4.81 -13.17 13.82
C ALA A 174 -4.93 -14.59 13.24
N ASP A 175 -5.97 -15.34 13.57
CA ASP A 175 -6.25 -16.69 13.08
C ASP A 175 -5.02 -17.63 13.16
N ARG A 176 -4.31 -17.59 14.29
CA ARG A 176 -3.08 -18.37 14.54
C ARG A 176 -1.91 -18.03 13.60
N LYS A 177 -2.00 -16.95 12.80
CA LYS A 177 -0.97 -16.48 11.88
C LYS A 177 -0.43 -15.14 12.34
N TYR A 178 0.79 -14.81 11.90
CA TYR A 178 1.41 -13.52 12.15
C TYR A 178 1.32 -12.64 10.93
N TYR A 179 1.08 -11.35 11.17
CA TYR A 179 0.96 -10.33 10.14
C TYR A 179 1.77 -9.11 10.54
N LEU A 180 2.43 -8.50 9.55
CA LEU A 180 2.95 -7.15 9.67
C LEU A 180 1.81 -6.19 9.33
N LEU A 181 1.38 -5.40 10.30
CA LEU A 181 0.33 -4.39 10.13
C LEU A 181 0.97 -3.01 9.97
N LYS A 182 0.56 -2.29 8.93
CA LYS A 182 0.81 -0.87 8.73
C LYS A 182 -0.54 -0.16 8.63
N GLU A 183 -0.71 0.90 9.41
CA GLU A 183 -1.91 1.71 9.39
C GLU A 183 -1.58 3.15 9.02
N ILE A 184 -2.45 3.76 8.23
CA ILE A 184 -2.46 5.18 7.89
C ILE A 184 -3.91 5.68 7.96
N PRO A 185 -4.17 6.98 8.00
CA PRO A 185 -5.53 7.49 8.06
C PRO A 185 -6.43 6.90 6.98
N GLY A 186 -7.54 6.31 7.38
CA GLY A 186 -8.56 5.72 6.51
C GLY A 186 -8.41 4.24 6.22
N ILE A 187 -7.21 3.63 6.37
CA ILE A 187 -6.99 2.22 6.00
C ILE A 187 -5.77 1.62 6.69
N GLY A 188 -5.80 0.30 6.90
CA GLY A 188 -4.65 -0.52 7.26
C GLY A 188 -4.40 -1.64 6.27
N VAL A 189 -3.15 -2.07 6.16
CA VAL A 189 -2.74 -3.25 5.39
C VAL A 189 -2.01 -4.23 6.28
N MET A 190 -2.34 -5.49 6.16
CA MET A 190 -1.73 -6.61 6.90
C MET A 190 -1.09 -7.57 5.90
N LEU A 191 0.21 -7.79 6.02
CA LEU A 191 0.94 -8.79 5.24
C LEU A 191 1.24 -10.00 6.11
N LYS A 192 0.92 -11.20 5.61
CA LYS A 192 1.29 -12.43 6.30
C LYS A 192 2.81 -12.56 6.34
N VAL A 193 3.37 -12.75 7.54
CA VAL A 193 4.80 -12.89 7.79
C VAL A 193 5.06 -14.08 8.72
N THR A 194 6.30 -14.55 8.74
CA THR A 194 6.75 -15.51 9.76
C THR A 194 7.43 -14.75 10.90
N LYS A 195 7.17 -15.16 12.15
CA LYS A 195 7.67 -14.46 13.34
C LYS A 195 9.20 -14.32 13.34
N TRP A 196 9.91 -15.34 12.89
CA TRP A 196 11.38 -15.35 12.87
C TRP A 196 12.00 -14.32 11.89
N CYS A 197 11.23 -13.86 10.88
CA CYS A 197 11.67 -12.80 9.98
C CYS A 197 11.56 -11.39 10.59
N CYS A 198 11.03 -11.26 11.81
CA CYS A 198 10.74 -9.99 12.44
C CYS A 198 11.58 -9.80 13.70
N LYS A 199 12.26 -8.66 13.82
CA LYS A 199 12.98 -8.25 15.03
C LYS A 199 12.20 -7.11 15.71
N ALA A 200 12.01 -7.21 17.02
CA ALA A 200 11.38 -6.11 17.79
C ALA A 200 12.25 -4.85 17.70
N LEU A 201 11.58 -3.71 17.56
CA LEU A 201 12.21 -2.40 17.69
C LEU A 201 12.19 -2.05 19.18
N GLU A 202 13.36 -1.74 19.71
CA GLU A 202 13.48 -1.12 21.03
C GLU A 202 12.93 0.31 20.92
N ILE A 203 12.01 0.64 21.84
CA ILE A 203 11.36 1.96 21.92
C ILE A 203 12.19 2.83 22.86
#